data_7bb102b35172905fb9bec89a1319f9b7
#
_entry.id   7bb102b35172905fb9bec89a1319f9b7
#
_cell.length_a   1.000
_cell.length_b   1.000
_cell.length_c   1.000
_cell.angle_alpha   90.00
_cell.angle_beta   90.00
_cell.angle_gamma   90.00
#
_symmetry.space_group_name_H-M   'P 1'
#
loop_
_entity.id
_entity.type
_entity.pdbx_description
1 polymer ?
#
loop_
_entity_poly.entity_id
_entity_poly.type
_entity_poly.pdbx_seq_one_letter_code
_entity_poly.pdbx_strand_id
1 'polypeptide(L)'
;LLLIALIRPVASAPRWNPRAVPQALEVDWFMLFAHPLMYATSPAALWTLALGLTALLVALPYLGRKPQLLVPRVDPKNCNGCGRCVADCPYEAIQLKEGKAQVLAQRCAACGICAGACPSSTPFRSARELVSGIDLPDFTVHDLRRRLRGALPAPEVVFRCEQASGEGIGVRCIAMLPPSFVEYALRNGARSVKVVGCDPECAYRLGLALVEERFSRSRDPKLRPTVTVKRKDNEYSFALR
;
A
#
# COMPACT_ATOMS: atom_id res chain seq x y z
N LEU A 1 12.13 -29.27 -4.24
CA LEU A 1 12.04 -30.13 -3.05
C LEU A 1 11.06 -31.28 -3.27
N LEU A 2 9.81 -31.05 -3.69
CA LEU A 2 8.80 -32.08 -3.94
C LEU A 2 9.23 -33.14 -4.96
N LEU A 3 9.87 -32.74 -6.06
CA LEU A 3 10.40 -33.66 -7.09
C LEU A 3 11.52 -34.56 -6.53
N ILE A 4 12.38 -34.02 -5.69
CA ILE A 4 13.48 -34.78 -5.06
C ILE A 4 12.93 -35.78 -4.02
N ALA A 5 11.93 -35.37 -3.24
CA ALA A 5 11.25 -36.25 -2.27
C ALA A 5 10.47 -37.37 -2.94
N LEU A 6 9.97 -37.20 -4.17
CA LEU A 6 9.34 -38.25 -4.98
C LEU A 6 10.34 -39.26 -5.54
N ILE A 7 11.56 -38.83 -5.88
CA ILE A 7 12.61 -39.69 -6.45
C ILE A 7 13.33 -40.47 -5.34
N ARG A 8 13.52 -39.85 -4.17
CA ARG A 8 14.11 -40.50 -2.98
C ARG A 8 13.34 -40.10 -1.73
N PRO A 9 12.25 -40.82 -1.41
CA PRO A 9 11.52 -40.58 -0.17
C PRO A 9 12.42 -40.86 1.04
N VAL A 10 12.41 -39.97 2.01
CA VAL A 10 13.09 -40.17 3.28
C VAL A 10 12.33 -41.24 4.04
N ALA A 11 12.93 -42.44 4.16
CA ALA A 11 12.38 -43.53 4.98
C ALA A 11 12.73 -43.29 6.46
N SER A 12 11.78 -43.58 7.35
CA SER A 12 12.05 -43.56 8.78
C SER A 12 13.13 -44.57 9.13
N ALA A 13 14.17 -44.14 9.80
CA ALA A 13 15.18 -45.05 10.33
C ALA A 13 14.55 -46.01 11.37
N PRO A 14 15.05 -47.27 11.48
CA PRO A 14 14.59 -48.18 12.51
C PRO A 14 14.84 -47.62 13.92
N ARG A 15 14.04 -48.05 14.90
CA ARG A 15 14.17 -47.59 16.29
C ARG A 15 15.62 -47.76 16.76
N TRP A 16 16.17 -46.70 17.33
CA TRP A 16 17.52 -46.73 17.89
C TRP A 16 17.70 -47.85 18.91
N ASN A 17 18.74 -48.65 18.71
CA ASN A 17 19.15 -49.71 19.62
C ASN A 17 20.59 -49.44 20.09
N PRO A 18 20.83 -49.19 21.38
CA PRO A 18 22.17 -48.85 21.89
C PRO A 18 23.19 -49.98 21.79
N ARG A 19 22.72 -51.21 21.52
CA ARG A 19 23.58 -52.41 21.37
C ARG A 19 23.89 -52.76 19.92
N ALA A 20 23.30 -52.09 18.97
CA ALA A 20 23.53 -52.33 17.54
C ALA A 20 24.33 -51.14 16.96
N VAL A 21 25.55 -51.47 16.49
CA VAL A 21 26.34 -50.49 15.70
C VAL A 21 25.92 -50.65 14.24
N PRO A 22 25.33 -49.65 13.60
CA PRO A 22 24.97 -49.72 12.19
C PRO A 22 26.25 -49.88 11.35
N GLN A 23 26.29 -50.92 10.52
CA GLN A 23 27.43 -51.19 9.62
C GLN A 23 27.48 -50.25 8.41
N ALA A 24 26.34 -49.61 8.06
CA ALA A 24 26.25 -48.62 7.02
C ALA A 24 25.32 -47.49 7.50
N LEU A 25 25.81 -46.26 7.44
CA LEU A 25 25.03 -45.05 7.69
C LEU A 25 24.65 -44.46 6.31
N GLU A 26 23.35 -44.38 6.05
CA GLU A 26 22.90 -43.58 4.92
C GLU A 26 23.08 -42.08 5.25
N VAL A 27 23.83 -41.39 4.39
CA VAL A 27 24.05 -39.97 4.55
C VAL A 27 22.73 -39.23 4.26
N ASP A 28 22.26 -38.44 5.23
CA ASP A 28 21.14 -37.52 5.01
C ASP A 28 21.57 -36.48 3.99
N TRP A 29 21.17 -36.76 2.73
CA TRP A 29 21.52 -35.92 1.59
C TRP A 29 20.94 -34.48 1.73
N PHE A 30 19.89 -34.29 2.53
CA PHE A 30 19.30 -32.96 2.74
C PHE A 30 20.16 -32.09 3.68
N MET A 31 20.59 -32.67 4.82
CA MET A 31 21.42 -31.95 5.78
C MET A 31 22.91 -31.98 5.42
N LEU A 32 23.33 -33.04 4.77
CA LEU A 32 24.74 -33.30 4.46
C LEU A 32 25.08 -33.24 2.96
N PHE A 33 24.25 -32.50 2.18
CA PHE A 33 24.46 -32.38 0.72
C PHE A 33 25.82 -31.82 0.34
N ALA A 34 26.45 -31.05 1.20
CA ALA A 34 27.78 -30.49 1.00
C ALA A 34 28.91 -31.55 1.11
N HIS A 35 28.69 -32.69 1.79
CA HIS A 35 29.70 -33.71 1.99
C HIS A 35 30.16 -34.39 0.68
N PRO A 36 29.28 -34.85 -0.21
CA PRO A 36 29.68 -35.37 -1.52
C PRO A 36 30.44 -34.34 -2.35
N LEU A 37 30.08 -33.04 -2.22
CA LEU A 37 30.76 -31.95 -2.91
C LEU A 37 32.18 -31.75 -2.35
N MET A 38 32.38 -31.91 -1.05
CA MET A 38 33.71 -31.87 -0.42
C MET A 38 34.63 -32.97 -0.93
N TYR A 39 34.09 -34.20 -1.16
CA TYR A 39 34.91 -35.30 -1.71
C TYR A 39 35.17 -35.17 -3.20
N ALA A 40 34.24 -34.55 -3.95
CA ALA A 40 34.37 -34.33 -5.38
C ALA A 40 35.23 -33.11 -5.73
N THR A 41 35.42 -32.17 -4.80
CA THR A 41 36.16 -30.92 -5.02
C THR A 41 37.17 -30.69 -3.87
N SER A 42 38.00 -29.66 -4.00
CA SER A 42 38.89 -29.27 -2.91
C SER A 42 38.13 -28.46 -1.85
N PRO A 43 38.55 -28.50 -0.57
CA PRO A 43 37.98 -27.65 0.48
C PRO A 43 38.04 -26.16 0.13
N ALA A 44 39.08 -25.73 -0.57
CA ALA A 44 39.24 -24.36 -1.03
C ALA A 44 38.14 -23.96 -2.03
N ALA A 45 37.78 -24.86 -2.97
CA ALA A 45 36.71 -24.60 -3.93
C ALA A 45 35.34 -24.47 -3.22
N LEU A 46 35.08 -25.28 -2.22
CA LEU A 46 33.84 -25.18 -1.43
C LEU A 46 33.75 -23.86 -0.66
N TRP A 47 34.84 -23.46 -0.03
CA TRP A 47 34.89 -22.17 0.67
C TRP A 47 34.76 -20.96 -0.27
N THR A 48 35.38 -20.99 -1.44
CA THR A 48 35.24 -19.92 -2.44
C THR A 48 33.80 -19.83 -2.93
N LEU A 49 33.12 -20.97 -3.17
CA LEU A 49 31.72 -20.99 -3.55
C LEU A 49 30.82 -20.43 -2.44
N ALA A 50 31.02 -20.87 -1.19
CA ALA A 50 30.22 -20.43 -0.05
C ALA A 50 30.39 -18.93 0.20
N LEU A 51 31.63 -18.44 0.21
CA LEU A 51 31.91 -17.01 0.41
C LEU A 51 31.42 -16.17 -0.78
N GLY A 52 31.58 -16.67 -2.03
CA GLY A 52 31.08 -15.99 -3.21
C GLY A 52 29.55 -15.87 -3.22
N LEU A 53 28.84 -16.95 -2.88
CA LEU A 53 27.37 -16.93 -2.75
C LEU A 53 26.90 -16.00 -1.63
N THR A 54 27.57 -16.05 -0.49
CA THR A 54 27.28 -15.15 0.64
C THR A 54 27.50 -13.68 0.25
N ALA A 55 28.62 -13.38 -0.39
CA ALA A 55 28.91 -12.03 -0.88
C ALA A 55 27.89 -11.56 -1.92
N LEU A 56 27.44 -12.45 -2.83
CA LEU A 56 26.40 -12.16 -3.79
C LEU A 56 25.06 -11.84 -3.09
N LEU A 57 24.66 -12.67 -2.12
CA LEU A 57 23.43 -12.45 -1.35
C LEU A 57 23.46 -11.14 -0.57
N VAL A 58 24.60 -10.79 0.02
CA VAL A 58 24.79 -9.51 0.71
C VAL A 58 24.76 -8.34 -0.28
N ALA A 59 25.29 -8.51 -1.49
CA ALA A 59 25.33 -7.47 -2.51
C ALA A 59 23.96 -7.24 -3.18
N LEU A 60 23.07 -8.25 -3.26
CA LEU A 60 21.78 -8.16 -3.93
C LEU A 60 20.94 -6.94 -3.57
N PRO A 61 20.74 -6.57 -2.28
CA PRO A 61 19.97 -5.38 -1.93
C PRO A 61 20.61 -4.06 -2.36
N TYR A 62 21.89 -4.04 -2.66
CA TYR A 62 22.62 -2.86 -3.13
C TYR A 62 22.64 -2.75 -4.67
N LEU A 63 22.44 -3.85 -5.39
CA LEU A 63 22.36 -3.88 -6.86
C LEU A 63 21.00 -3.41 -7.36
N GLY A 64 19.93 -3.51 -6.54
CA GLY A 64 18.59 -3.03 -6.88
C GLY A 64 18.50 -1.51 -6.77
N ARG A 65 18.13 -0.82 -7.87
CA ARG A 65 17.68 0.58 -7.77
C ARG A 65 16.40 0.61 -6.93
N LYS A 66 16.47 1.20 -5.74
CA LYS A 66 15.28 1.47 -4.94
C LYS A 66 14.38 2.41 -5.74
N PRO A 67 13.13 2.04 -6.06
CA PRO A 67 12.21 2.98 -6.68
C PRO A 67 12.11 4.20 -5.77
N GLN A 68 12.35 5.40 -6.32
CA GLN A 68 12.13 6.64 -5.58
C GLN A 68 10.63 6.78 -5.36
N LEU A 69 10.18 6.51 -4.15
CA LEU A 69 8.80 6.82 -3.76
C LEU A 69 8.61 8.34 -3.82
N LEU A 70 7.65 8.77 -4.62
CA LEU A 70 7.28 10.16 -4.74
C LEU A 70 6.49 10.58 -3.49
N VAL A 71 7.23 10.98 -2.46
CA VAL A 71 6.64 11.38 -1.17
C VAL A 71 5.79 12.65 -1.31
N PRO A 72 4.70 12.77 -0.54
CA PRO A 72 3.86 13.96 -0.53
C PRO A 72 4.66 15.22 -0.22
N ARG A 73 4.31 16.30 -0.90
CA ARG A 73 4.87 17.64 -0.66
C ARG A 73 3.90 18.48 0.15
N VAL A 74 4.45 19.24 1.08
CA VAL A 74 3.68 20.19 1.89
C VAL A 74 3.82 21.59 1.29
N ASP A 75 2.68 22.22 1.06
CA ASP A 75 2.64 23.67 0.74
C ASP A 75 2.45 24.45 2.04
N PRO A 76 3.46 25.21 2.50
CA PRO A 76 3.38 25.96 3.74
C PRO A 76 2.30 27.04 3.74
N LYS A 77 1.93 27.59 2.56
CA LYS A 77 0.90 28.63 2.42
C LYS A 77 -0.51 28.07 2.62
N ASN A 78 -0.75 26.82 2.23
CA ASN A 78 -2.04 26.14 2.35
C ASN A 78 -2.11 25.17 3.54
N CYS A 79 -1.00 24.92 4.25
CA CYS A 79 -0.97 24.12 5.46
C CYS A 79 -1.27 25.01 6.68
N ASN A 80 -2.35 24.71 7.39
CA ASN A 80 -2.74 25.42 8.63
C ASN A 80 -2.28 24.70 9.92
N GLY A 81 -1.49 23.61 9.81
CA GLY A 81 -0.99 22.89 10.97
C GLY A 81 -2.02 22.11 11.78
N CYS A 82 -3.19 21.79 11.22
CA CYS A 82 -4.30 21.14 11.96
C CYS A 82 -4.02 19.71 12.46
N GLY A 83 -2.93 19.07 12.04
CA GLY A 83 -2.53 17.74 12.50
C GLY A 83 -3.32 16.55 11.94
N ARG A 84 -4.38 16.75 11.13
CA ARG A 84 -5.19 15.64 10.60
C ARG A 84 -4.37 14.64 9.78
N CYS A 85 -3.45 15.12 8.95
CA CYS A 85 -2.55 14.27 8.16
C CYS A 85 -1.57 13.46 9.04
N VAL A 86 -1.24 13.96 10.24
CA VAL A 86 -0.45 13.22 11.25
C VAL A 86 -1.29 12.11 11.84
N ALA A 87 -2.52 12.43 12.28
CA ALA A 87 -3.44 11.47 12.91
C ALA A 87 -3.89 10.34 11.98
N ASP A 88 -3.95 10.60 10.67
CA ASP A 88 -4.40 9.63 9.66
C ASP A 88 -3.25 8.85 9.02
N CYS A 89 -2.00 9.17 9.32
CA CYS A 89 -0.86 8.49 8.70
C CYS A 89 -0.59 7.12 9.35
N PRO A 90 -0.86 5.99 8.67
CA PRO A 90 -0.67 4.66 9.26
C PRO A 90 0.80 4.25 9.39
N TYR A 91 1.72 5.07 8.88
CA TYR A 91 3.17 4.83 8.89
C TYR A 91 3.91 5.81 9.82
N GLU A 92 3.19 6.68 10.53
CA GLU A 92 3.79 7.72 11.38
C GLU A 92 4.86 8.55 10.61
N ALA A 93 4.62 8.74 9.32
CA ALA A 93 5.55 9.41 8.41
C ALA A 93 5.35 10.93 8.35
N ILE A 94 4.46 11.49 9.17
CA ILE A 94 4.19 12.93 9.19
C ILE A 94 4.26 13.43 10.63
N GLN A 95 4.95 14.52 10.82
CA GLN A 95 5.03 15.23 12.09
C GLN A 95 4.71 16.72 11.91
N LEU A 96 4.33 17.40 12.97
CA LEU A 96 4.23 18.86 12.98
C LEU A 96 5.56 19.47 13.46
N LYS A 97 6.11 20.36 12.66
CA LYS A 97 7.28 21.15 13.02
C LYS A 97 6.95 22.63 12.71
N GLU A 98 7.12 23.48 13.70
CA GLU A 98 6.84 24.93 13.59
C GLU A 98 5.42 25.22 13.07
N GLY A 99 4.43 24.42 13.54
CA GLY A 99 3.04 24.59 13.12
C GLY A 99 2.73 24.16 11.68
N LYS A 100 3.63 23.46 11.00
CA LYS A 100 3.45 22.94 9.65
C LYS A 100 3.70 21.43 9.60
N ALA A 101 3.04 20.74 8.67
CA ALA A 101 3.31 19.34 8.45
C ALA A 101 4.68 19.14 7.80
N GLN A 102 5.42 18.14 8.25
CA GLN A 102 6.69 17.71 7.64
C GLN A 102 6.62 16.20 7.38
N VAL A 103 6.97 15.79 6.17
CA VAL A 103 6.97 14.38 5.76
C VAL A 103 8.35 13.76 5.98
N LEU A 104 8.39 12.63 6.68
CA LEU A 104 9.55 11.79 6.86
C LEU A 104 9.63 10.77 5.72
N ALA A 105 10.46 11.06 4.72
CA ALA A 105 10.54 10.27 3.49
C ALA A 105 10.86 8.78 3.73
N GLN A 106 11.66 8.48 4.75
CA GLN A 106 12.08 7.11 5.07
C GLN A 106 10.93 6.22 5.58
N ARG A 107 9.87 6.82 6.13
CA ARG A 107 8.69 6.12 6.65
C ARG A 107 7.49 6.16 5.69
N CYS A 108 7.54 7.05 4.71
CA CYS A 108 6.39 7.32 3.84
C CYS A 108 6.21 6.24 2.77
N ALA A 109 5.02 5.65 2.72
CA ALA A 109 4.61 4.72 1.66
C ALA A 109 3.97 5.40 0.44
N ALA A 110 3.95 6.72 0.37
CA ALA A 110 3.36 7.51 -0.73
C ALA A 110 1.89 7.15 -1.06
N CYS A 111 1.10 6.74 -0.07
CA CYS A 111 -0.29 6.28 -0.25
C CYS A 111 -1.29 7.40 -0.54
N GLY A 112 -0.99 8.66 -0.22
CA GLY A 112 -1.86 9.82 -0.42
C GLY A 112 -2.96 10.02 0.63
N ILE A 113 -3.07 9.18 1.66
CA ILE A 113 -4.08 9.31 2.74
C ILE A 113 -4.06 10.70 3.38
N CYS A 114 -2.88 11.28 3.53
CA CYS A 114 -2.68 12.62 4.08
C CYS A 114 -3.31 13.73 3.21
N ALA A 115 -3.32 13.58 1.89
CA ALA A 115 -4.01 14.51 0.99
C ALA A 115 -5.53 14.43 1.20
N GLY A 116 -6.08 13.22 1.38
CA GLY A 116 -7.48 13.01 1.70
C GLY A 116 -7.90 13.53 3.06
N ALA A 117 -6.98 13.58 4.04
CA ALA A 117 -7.20 14.14 5.38
C ALA A 117 -7.15 15.67 5.42
N CYS A 118 -6.52 16.30 4.42
CA CYS A 118 -6.26 17.73 4.43
C CYS A 118 -7.53 18.55 4.17
N PRO A 119 -7.91 19.49 5.03
CA PRO A 119 -9.11 20.31 4.84
C PRO A 119 -9.02 21.25 3.63
N SER A 120 -7.81 21.57 3.14
CA SER A 120 -7.62 22.33 1.92
C SER A 120 -7.78 21.51 0.64
N SER A 121 -7.85 20.19 0.73
CA SER A 121 -8.11 19.26 -0.38
C SER A 121 -9.60 19.20 -0.72
N THR A 122 -10.20 20.33 -1.10
CA THR A 122 -11.62 20.39 -1.45
C THR A 122 -11.84 20.93 -2.86
N PRO A 123 -12.66 20.26 -3.70
CA PRO A 123 -12.91 20.69 -5.08
C PRO A 123 -13.75 21.96 -5.19
N PHE A 124 -14.38 22.40 -4.09
CA PHE A 124 -15.25 23.59 -4.06
C PHE A 124 -14.50 24.91 -4.06
N ARG A 125 -13.17 24.91 -3.88
CA ARG A 125 -12.37 26.13 -3.99
C ARG A 125 -12.41 26.66 -5.42
N SER A 126 -12.72 27.94 -5.57
CA SER A 126 -12.83 28.63 -6.87
C SER A 126 -11.49 28.86 -7.58
N ALA A 127 -10.38 28.55 -6.92
CA ALA A 127 -9.05 28.71 -7.49
C ALA A 127 -8.87 27.91 -8.81
N ARG A 128 -8.22 28.52 -9.80
CA ARG A 128 -7.90 27.90 -11.09
C ARG A 128 -7.09 26.61 -10.88
N GLU A 129 -6.07 26.69 -10.04
CA GLU A 129 -5.31 25.54 -9.57
C GLU A 129 -5.69 25.21 -8.13
N LEU A 130 -6.02 23.94 -7.90
CA LEU A 130 -6.32 23.47 -6.55
C LEU A 130 -5.01 23.03 -5.88
N VAL A 131 -4.49 23.86 -5.00
CA VAL A 131 -3.32 23.55 -4.21
C VAL A 131 -3.75 23.12 -2.82
N SER A 132 -3.42 21.89 -2.44
CA SER A 132 -3.65 21.35 -1.11
C SER A 132 -2.50 21.70 -0.16
N GLY A 133 -2.74 21.67 1.15
CA GLY A 133 -1.70 21.83 2.17
C GLY A 133 -0.70 20.69 2.21
N ILE A 134 -1.08 19.51 1.72
CA ILE A 134 -0.21 18.35 1.51
C ILE A 134 -0.76 17.54 0.34
N ASP A 135 0.08 17.18 -0.62
CA ASP A 135 -0.37 16.48 -1.84
C ASP A 135 0.72 15.57 -2.41
N LEU A 136 0.30 14.58 -3.20
CA LEU A 136 1.22 13.74 -3.96
C LEU A 136 1.74 14.49 -5.19
N PRO A 137 3.04 14.40 -5.52
CA PRO A 137 3.59 15.12 -6.67
C PRO A 137 3.23 14.53 -8.03
N ASP A 138 2.91 13.23 -8.08
CA ASP A 138 2.59 12.47 -9.29
C ASP A 138 1.09 12.34 -9.55
N PHE A 139 0.25 12.55 -8.54
CA PHE A 139 -1.19 12.55 -8.64
C PHE A 139 -1.80 13.51 -7.62
N THR A 140 -1.98 14.75 -8.03
CA THR A 140 -2.46 15.82 -7.16
C THR A 140 -3.98 15.80 -6.98
N VAL A 141 -4.46 16.45 -5.93
CA VAL A 141 -5.90 16.72 -5.74
C VAL A 141 -6.44 17.59 -6.90
N HIS A 142 -5.59 18.41 -7.53
CA HIS A 142 -5.93 19.16 -8.74
C HIS A 142 -6.20 18.21 -9.92
N ASP A 143 -5.34 17.20 -10.12
CA ASP A 143 -5.53 16.20 -11.18
C ASP A 143 -6.80 15.39 -10.96
N LEU A 144 -7.08 15.02 -9.71
CA LEU A 144 -8.33 14.34 -9.34
C LEU A 144 -9.55 15.23 -9.70
N ARG A 145 -9.51 16.54 -9.38
CA ARG A 145 -10.58 17.49 -9.76
C ARG A 145 -10.72 17.61 -11.27
N ARG A 146 -9.61 17.67 -12.00
CA ARG A 146 -9.61 17.74 -13.47
C ARG A 146 -10.24 16.50 -14.10
N ARG A 147 -9.86 15.30 -13.66
CA ARG A 147 -10.43 14.03 -14.12
C ARG A 147 -11.93 13.95 -13.81
N LEU A 148 -12.32 14.35 -12.60
CA LEU A 148 -13.73 14.36 -12.21
C LEU A 148 -14.54 15.32 -13.08
N ARG A 149 -14.05 16.53 -13.34
CA ARG A 149 -14.74 17.50 -14.23
C ARG A 149 -14.88 16.99 -15.65
N GLY A 150 -13.88 16.27 -16.16
CA GLY A 150 -13.94 15.66 -17.49
C GLY A 150 -14.92 14.47 -17.59
N ALA A 151 -15.26 13.86 -16.45
CA ALA A 151 -16.23 12.78 -16.36
C ALA A 151 -17.67 13.27 -16.11
N LEU A 152 -17.89 14.54 -15.82
CA LEU A 152 -19.20 15.13 -15.53
C LEU A 152 -19.74 15.90 -16.74
N PRO A 153 -21.08 15.92 -16.96
CA PRO A 153 -22.14 15.17 -16.25
C PRO A 153 -22.18 13.69 -16.61
N ALA A 154 -22.52 12.82 -15.64
CA ALA A 154 -22.62 11.38 -15.86
C ALA A 154 -23.72 10.75 -14.99
N PRO A 155 -24.37 9.65 -15.43
CA PRO A 155 -25.34 8.96 -14.60
C PRO A 155 -24.69 8.36 -13.33
N GLU A 156 -23.49 7.87 -13.46
CA GLU A 156 -22.71 7.33 -12.34
C GLU A 156 -21.24 7.72 -12.46
N VAL A 157 -20.62 8.11 -11.35
CA VAL A 157 -19.18 8.34 -11.25
C VAL A 157 -18.60 7.31 -10.31
N VAL A 158 -17.57 6.59 -10.76
CA VAL A 158 -16.90 5.56 -9.96
C VAL A 158 -15.49 6.04 -9.62
N PHE A 159 -15.18 6.11 -8.31
CA PHE A 159 -13.82 6.23 -7.80
C PHE A 159 -13.36 4.86 -7.33
N ARG A 160 -12.19 4.43 -7.72
CA ARG A 160 -11.65 3.13 -7.32
C ARG A 160 -10.22 3.22 -6.83
N CYS A 161 -9.86 2.34 -5.90
CA CYS A 161 -8.47 2.08 -5.57
C CYS A 161 -7.73 1.51 -6.79
N GLU A 162 -6.47 1.87 -7.01
CA GLU A 162 -5.65 1.28 -8.08
C GLU A 162 -5.55 -0.25 -7.98
N GLN A 163 -5.65 -0.80 -6.76
CA GLN A 163 -5.64 -2.24 -6.51
C GLN A 163 -7.00 -2.91 -6.74
N ALA A 164 -8.07 -2.14 -6.92
CA ALA A 164 -9.40 -2.68 -7.21
C ALA A 164 -9.57 -2.89 -8.71
N SER A 165 -10.27 -3.96 -9.10
CA SER A 165 -10.66 -4.22 -10.49
C SER A 165 -11.82 -3.32 -10.93
N GLY A 166 -11.99 -3.13 -12.23
CA GLY A 166 -13.09 -2.39 -12.82
C GLY A 166 -12.69 -1.06 -13.46
N GLU A 167 -13.68 -0.34 -14.00
CA GLU A 167 -13.51 0.96 -14.62
C GLU A 167 -13.81 2.10 -13.65
N GLY A 168 -13.22 3.27 -13.87
CA GLY A 168 -13.47 4.47 -13.05
C GLY A 168 -12.24 5.34 -12.87
N ILE A 169 -12.40 6.40 -12.08
CA ILE A 169 -11.32 7.30 -11.72
C ILE A 169 -10.44 6.60 -10.68
N GLY A 170 -9.28 6.08 -11.11
CA GLY A 170 -8.31 5.44 -10.24
C GLY A 170 -7.64 6.43 -9.31
N VAL A 171 -7.58 6.08 -8.02
CA VAL A 171 -6.82 6.77 -6.99
C VAL A 171 -5.90 5.77 -6.31
N ARG A 172 -4.71 6.20 -5.90
CA ARG A 172 -3.72 5.30 -5.28
C ARG A 172 -4.28 4.55 -4.08
N CYS A 173 -4.99 5.26 -3.21
CA CYS A 173 -5.79 4.70 -2.14
C CYS A 173 -7.11 5.46 -2.07
N ILE A 174 -8.24 4.78 -1.84
CA ILE A 174 -9.53 5.49 -1.71
C ILE A 174 -9.56 6.47 -0.53
N ALA A 175 -8.73 6.30 0.49
CA ALA A 175 -8.58 7.26 1.57
C ALA A 175 -7.85 8.55 1.17
N MET A 176 -7.26 8.60 -0.04
CA MET A 176 -6.80 9.83 -0.67
C MET A 176 -7.97 10.70 -1.14
N LEU A 177 -9.14 10.11 -1.35
CA LEU A 177 -10.35 10.81 -1.80
C LEU A 177 -10.99 11.56 -0.62
N PRO A 178 -10.98 12.91 -0.59
CA PRO A 178 -11.75 13.66 0.40
C PRO A 178 -13.25 13.46 0.16
N PRO A 179 -14.09 13.31 1.20
CA PRO A 179 -15.55 13.18 1.04
C PRO A 179 -16.20 14.31 0.22
N SER A 180 -15.62 15.50 0.24
CA SER A 180 -16.06 16.65 -0.55
C SER A 180 -16.04 16.42 -2.07
N PHE A 181 -15.25 15.47 -2.58
CA PHE A 181 -15.25 15.11 -4.00
C PHE A 181 -16.51 14.31 -4.39
N VAL A 182 -16.99 13.44 -3.50
CA VAL A 182 -18.27 12.75 -3.67
C VAL A 182 -19.40 13.77 -3.73
N GLU A 183 -19.43 14.73 -2.81
CA GLU A 183 -20.42 15.80 -2.79
C GLU A 183 -20.35 16.70 -4.03
N TYR A 184 -19.12 17.00 -4.49
CA TYR A 184 -18.92 17.79 -5.68
C TYR A 184 -19.45 17.09 -6.93
N ALA A 185 -19.19 15.78 -7.10
CA ALA A 185 -19.68 15.00 -8.22
C ALA A 185 -21.23 15.01 -8.28
N LEU A 186 -21.87 14.73 -7.13
CA LEU A 186 -23.34 14.73 -7.03
C LEU A 186 -23.95 16.11 -7.34
N ARG A 187 -23.32 17.22 -6.93
CA ARG A 187 -23.80 18.58 -7.19
C ARG A 187 -23.56 19.05 -8.63
N ASN A 188 -22.64 18.40 -9.35
CA ASN A 188 -22.28 18.79 -10.71
C ASN A 188 -22.77 17.78 -11.78
N GLY A 189 -23.88 17.07 -11.49
CA GLY A 189 -24.61 16.29 -12.48
C GLY A 189 -24.40 14.79 -12.43
N ALA A 190 -23.72 14.23 -11.43
CA ALA A 190 -23.76 12.81 -11.17
C ALA A 190 -25.05 12.43 -10.42
N ARG A 191 -25.79 11.42 -10.90
CA ARG A 191 -26.96 10.88 -10.18
C ARG A 191 -26.55 10.01 -9.00
N SER A 192 -25.47 9.25 -9.17
CA SER A 192 -24.86 8.42 -8.14
C SER A 192 -23.35 8.47 -8.20
N VAL A 193 -22.72 8.24 -7.07
CA VAL A 193 -21.27 8.07 -6.98
C VAL A 193 -20.98 6.76 -6.32
N LYS A 194 -20.07 5.96 -6.87
CA LYS A 194 -19.54 4.76 -6.23
C LYS A 194 -18.08 4.97 -5.84
N VAL A 195 -17.70 4.41 -4.70
CA VAL A 195 -16.31 4.36 -4.24
C VAL A 195 -15.98 2.91 -3.95
N VAL A 196 -15.01 2.36 -4.70
CA VAL A 196 -14.62 0.95 -4.67
C VAL A 196 -13.25 0.83 -4.01
N GLY A 197 -13.20 0.12 -2.89
CA GLY A 197 -11.98 -0.18 -2.15
C GLY A 197 -11.24 -1.40 -2.68
N CYS A 198 -10.06 -1.66 -2.12
CA CYS A 198 -9.32 -2.90 -2.39
C CYS A 198 -10.04 -4.11 -1.78
N ASP A 199 -9.85 -5.29 -2.39
CA ASP A 199 -10.34 -6.58 -1.90
C ASP A 199 -9.22 -7.62 -2.04
N PRO A 200 -9.02 -8.53 -1.05
CA PRO A 200 -9.63 -8.55 0.30
C PRO A 200 -8.91 -7.65 1.31
N GLU A 201 -7.67 -7.26 1.05
CA GLU A 201 -6.83 -6.55 2.01
C GLU A 201 -6.42 -5.17 1.51
N CYS A 202 -6.43 -4.19 2.41
CA CYS A 202 -6.00 -2.85 2.11
C CYS A 202 -4.47 -2.77 1.94
N ALA A 203 -3.99 -2.43 0.75
CA ALA A 203 -2.57 -2.30 0.44
C ALA A 203 -1.84 -1.27 1.33
N TYR A 204 -2.58 -0.32 1.89
CA TYR A 204 -2.06 0.75 2.75
C TYR A 204 -2.63 0.68 4.17
N ARG A 205 -2.69 -0.50 4.77
CA ARG A 205 -3.07 -0.78 6.17
C ARG A 205 -4.45 -0.24 6.54
N LEU A 206 -4.58 1.05 6.90
CA LEU A 206 -5.80 1.65 7.45
C LEU A 206 -6.67 2.37 6.40
N GLY A 207 -6.37 2.30 5.10
CA GLY A 207 -7.07 3.06 4.07
C GLY A 207 -8.58 2.82 4.06
N LEU A 208 -9.04 1.57 4.11
CA LEU A 208 -10.47 1.23 4.16
C LEU A 208 -11.15 1.71 5.46
N ALA A 209 -10.51 1.49 6.61
CA ALA A 209 -11.05 1.90 7.90
C ALA A 209 -11.22 3.43 7.98
N LEU A 210 -10.22 4.19 7.54
CA LEU A 210 -10.27 5.65 7.52
C LEU A 210 -11.38 6.20 6.60
N VAL A 211 -11.59 5.55 5.45
CA VAL A 211 -12.69 5.91 4.54
C VAL A 211 -14.04 5.65 5.20
N GLU A 212 -14.21 4.50 5.82
CA GLU A 212 -15.43 4.15 6.54
C GLU A 212 -15.75 5.17 7.65
N GLU A 213 -14.76 5.52 8.46
CA GLU A 213 -14.91 6.52 9.51
C GLU A 213 -15.28 7.91 8.95
N ARG A 214 -14.72 8.33 7.82
CA ARG A 214 -15.05 9.61 7.17
C ARG A 214 -16.45 9.59 6.56
N PHE A 215 -16.87 8.50 5.95
CA PHE A 215 -18.19 8.36 5.35
C PHE A 215 -19.29 8.13 6.38
N SER A 216 -18.99 7.46 7.49
CA SER A 216 -19.89 7.34 8.66
C SER A 216 -19.93 8.62 9.51
N ARG A 217 -19.14 9.63 9.19
CA ARG A 217 -19.04 10.92 9.88
C ARG A 217 -18.43 10.86 11.28
N SER A 218 -17.73 9.79 11.62
CA SER A 218 -17.00 9.66 12.88
C SER A 218 -15.64 10.34 12.88
N ARG A 219 -15.05 10.55 11.66
CA ARG A 219 -13.72 11.16 11.48
C ARG A 219 -13.74 12.29 10.46
N ASP A 220 -12.97 13.33 10.73
CA ASP A 220 -12.75 14.44 9.80
C ASP A 220 -11.72 14.08 8.68
N PRO A 221 -11.93 14.58 7.46
CA PRO A 221 -13.07 15.36 6.98
C PRO A 221 -14.33 14.52 6.80
N LYS A 222 -15.46 14.99 7.32
CA LYS A 222 -16.74 14.28 7.33
C LYS A 222 -17.52 14.46 6.04
N LEU A 223 -18.25 13.43 5.63
CA LEU A 223 -19.26 13.53 4.59
C LEU A 223 -20.44 14.38 5.09
N ARG A 224 -20.98 15.27 4.24
CA ARG A 224 -22.14 16.10 4.64
C ARG A 224 -23.42 15.29 4.83
N PRO A 225 -24.32 15.71 5.73
CA PRO A 225 -25.56 14.98 6.03
C PRO A 225 -26.55 14.94 4.85
N THR A 226 -26.39 15.81 3.85
CA THR A 226 -27.22 15.85 2.64
C THR A 226 -26.94 14.69 1.67
N VAL A 227 -25.91 13.90 1.92
CA VAL A 227 -25.56 12.74 1.11
C VAL A 227 -25.92 11.47 1.86
N THR A 228 -26.68 10.60 1.22
CA THR A 228 -26.93 9.24 1.70
C THR A 228 -25.78 8.33 1.30
N VAL A 229 -25.41 7.39 2.17
CA VAL A 229 -24.39 6.39 1.91
C VAL A 229 -25.00 5.00 2.13
N LYS A 230 -24.78 4.10 1.17
CA LYS A 230 -25.02 2.67 1.31
C LYS A 230 -23.70 1.94 1.14
N ARG A 231 -23.43 0.98 2.01
CA ARG A 231 -22.24 0.13 1.93
C ARG A 231 -22.65 -1.29 1.56
N LYS A 232 -21.89 -1.88 0.65
CA LYS A 232 -21.92 -3.31 0.37
C LYS A 232 -20.47 -3.76 0.22
N ASP A 233 -20.00 -4.59 1.12
CA ASP A 233 -18.62 -5.06 1.19
C ASP A 233 -17.61 -3.87 1.19
N ASN A 234 -16.75 -3.80 0.18
CA ASN A 234 -15.77 -2.73 0.00
C ASN A 234 -16.25 -1.61 -0.95
N GLU A 235 -17.53 -1.61 -1.28
CA GLU A 235 -18.16 -0.59 -2.13
C GLU A 235 -19.06 0.33 -1.31
N TYR A 236 -18.98 1.62 -1.62
CA TYR A 236 -19.82 2.66 -1.06
C TYR A 236 -20.58 3.34 -2.19
N SER A 237 -21.90 3.40 -2.09
CA SER A 237 -22.77 4.09 -3.06
C SER A 237 -23.39 5.32 -2.42
N PHE A 238 -23.36 6.45 -3.12
CA PHE A 238 -23.80 7.74 -2.65
C PHE A 238 -24.84 8.34 -3.56
N ALA A 239 -25.85 9.00 -2.96
CA ALA A 239 -26.85 9.81 -3.65
C ALA A 239 -27.20 11.03 -2.80
N LEU A 240 -27.72 12.09 -3.44
CA LEU A 240 -28.32 13.21 -2.73
C LEU A 240 -29.66 12.76 -2.08
N ARG A 241 -29.94 13.32 -0.90
CA ARG A 241 -31.23 13.17 -0.25
C ARG A 241 -32.30 13.99 -0.97
#